data_c726ffd3f233d1011a6845229fbb8925
#
_entry.id   c726ffd3f233d1011a6845229fbb8925
#
_cell.length_a   1.000
_cell.length_b   1.000
_cell.length_c   1.000
_cell.angle_alpha   90.00
_cell.angle_beta   90.00
_cell.angle_gamma   90.00
#
_symmetry.space_group_name_H-M   'P 1'
#
loop_
_entity.id
_entity.type
_entity.pdbx_description
1 polymer ?
#
loop_
_entity_poly.entity_id
_entity_poly.type
_entity_poly.pdbx_seq_one_letter_code
_entity_poly.pdbx_strand_id
1 'polypeptide(L)'
;MGMSKEVELAHTNRETVAKVTMTGTAGGFEACQRLVEVMLDKDAECHLAPCSFAGHYQPSMSATLKDASIIALSYFYDRIAPLDLGDTFALGDLEKLAHRVCSPPSTWESMAFSPSALKELQTRPEYCLDLTFMHTLLRLGYELDNSRKITLAKKIGNFELGWALGAELAVLSQGVHCK
;
A
#
# COMPACT_ATOMS: atom_id res chain seq x y z
N MET A 1 -1.42 -21.40 10.50
CA MET A 1 -0.78 -21.14 11.80
C MET A 1 -0.42 -19.67 11.83
N GLY A 2 -0.83 -18.95 12.89
CA GLY A 2 -0.53 -17.52 13.01
C GLY A 2 0.97 -17.30 13.22
N MET A 3 1.52 -16.30 12.54
CA MET A 3 2.86 -15.82 12.78
C MET A 3 2.90 -15.09 14.13
N SER A 4 3.95 -15.31 14.92
CA SER A 4 4.21 -14.53 16.14
C SER A 4 5.43 -13.66 15.95
N LYS A 5 5.32 -12.38 16.30
CA LYS A 5 6.41 -11.41 16.23
C LYS A 5 6.48 -10.60 17.52
N GLU A 6 7.67 -10.49 18.07
CA GLU A 6 7.93 -9.55 19.18
C GLU A 6 8.03 -8.14 18.61
N VAL A 7 7.28 -7.21 19.16
CA VAL A 7 7.28 -5.78 18.80
C VAL A 7 7.50 -4.94 20.04
N GLU A 8 8.25 -3.87 19.87
CA GLU A 8 8.44 -2.87 20.90
C GLU A 8 7.43 -1.74 20.68
N LEU A 9 6.55 -1.54 21.64
CA LEU A 9 5.57 -0.45 21.65
C LEU A 9 6.08 0.66 22.55
N ALA A 10 6.39 1.82 21.96
CA ALA A 10 6.71 3.01 22.71
C ALA A 10 5.42 3.69 23.20
N HIS A 11 5.36 3.97 24.50
CA HIS A 11 4.28 4.80 25.02
C HIS A 11 4.43 6.25 24.54
N THR A 12 3.31 6.98 24.46
CA THR A 12 3.25 8.37 23.97
C THR A 12 4.21 9.34 24.66
N ASN A 13 4.64 9.06 25.87
CA ASN A 13 5.62 9.88 26.65
C ASN A 13 7.07 9.44 26.46
N ARG A 14 7.38 8.46 25.62
CA ARG A 14 8.73 7.92 25.33
C ARG A 14 9.52 7.36 26.55
N GLU A 15 8.93 7.27 27.72
CA GLU A 15 9.64 6.84 28.94
C GLU A 15 9.58 5.32 29.18
N THR A 16 8.63 4.63 28.55
CA THR A 16 8.50 3.19 28.70
C THR A 16 8.31 2.50 27.35
N VAL A 17 9.11 1.47 27.11
CA VAL A 17 8.97 0.57 25.97
C VAL A 17 8.43 -0.76 26.48
N ALA A 18 7.27 -1.14 26.01
CA ALA A 18 6.70 -2.46 26.30
C ALA A 18 7.06 -3.44 25.18
N LYS A 19 7.67 -4.57 25.51
CA LYS A 19 7.82 -5.68 24.58
C LYS A 19 6.57 -6.54 24.61
N VAL A 20 5.91 -6.69 23.49
CA VAL A 20 4.71 -7.52 23.35
C VAL A 20 4.87 -8.51 22.22
N THR A 21 4.40 -9.72 22.41
CA THR A 21 4.34 -10.70 21.34
C THR A 21 2.99 -10.60 20.67
N MET A 22 2.98 -10.16 19.42
CA MET A 22 1.79 -10.18 18.57
C MET A 22 1.71 -11.52 17.85
N THR A 23 0.60 -12.22 18.04
CA THR A 23 0.35 -13.48 17.34
C THR A 23 -0.82 -13.32 16.40
N GLY A 24 -0.57 -13.56 15.11
CA GLY A 24 -1.63 -13.56 14.10
C GLY A 24 -2.57 -14.74 14.33
N THR A 25 -3.86 -14.46 14.40
CA THR A 25 -4.93 -15.45 14.45
C THR A 25 -5.51 -15.69 13.06
N ALA A 26 -6.75 -16.15 12.94
CA ALA A 26 -7.44 -16.24 11.66
C ALA A 26 -7.65 -14.84 11.10
N GLY A 27 -6.78 -14.43 10.20
CA GLY A 27 -6.88 -13.18 9.44
C GLY A 27 -7.40 -13.44 8.04
N GLY A 28 -7.72 -12.37 7.31
CA GLY A 28 -8.16 -12.40 5.93
C GLY A 28 -8.22 -10.99 5.38
N PHE A 29 -8.60 -10.87 4.12
CA PHE A 29 -8.71 -9.58 3.44
C PHE A 29 -9.58 -8.59 4.24
N GLU A 30 -10.77 -8.99 4.64
CA GLU A 30 -11.74 -8.12 5.33
C GLU A 30 -11.25 -7.66 6.71
N ALA A 31 -10.49 -8.52 7.42
CA ALA A 31 -9.93 -8.16 8.72
C ALA A 31 -8.80 -7.13 8.56
N CYS A 32 -7.92 -7.32 7.57
CA CYS A 32 -6.87 -6.37 7.23
C CYS A 32 -7.47 -5.06 6.71
N GLN A 33 -8.51 -5.12 5.88
CA GLN A 33 -9.17 -3.94 5.34
C GLN A 33 -9.75 -3.07 6.46
N ARG A 34 -10.49 -3.66 7.41
CA ARG A 34 -11.03 -2.92 8.57
C ARG A 34 -9.94 -2.22 9.38
N LEU A 35 -8.77 -2.87 9.54
CA LEU A 35 -7.63 -2.24 10.22
C LEU A 35 -7.14 -1.01 9.45
N VAL A 36 -7.01 -1.13 8.14
CA VAL A 36 -6.59 -0.02 7.28
C VAL A 36 -7.63 1.10 7.27
N GLU A 37 -8.92 0.79 7.24
CA GLU A 37 -10.00 1.78 7.33
C GLU A 37 -9.91 2.60 8.63
N VAL A 38 -9.66 1.94 9.75
CA VAL A 38 -9.42 2.65 11.04
C VAL A 38 -8.18 3.54 10.96
N MET A 39 -7.11 3.10 10.30
CA MET A 39 -5.90 3.91 10.13
C MET A 39 -6.12 5.11 9.21
N LEU A 40 -6.95 4.98 8.19
CA LEU A 40 -7.26 6.07 7.26
C LEU A 40 -8.17 7.12 7.87
N ASP A 41 -9.02 6.73 8.84
CA ASP A 41 -9.93 7.60 9.57
C ASP A 41 -10.69 8.58 8.65
N LYS A 42 -11.39 8.00 7.66
CA LYS A 42 -12.10 8.78 6.63
C LYS A 42 -13.29 9.58 7.16
N ASP A 43 -13.84 9.16 8.31
CA ASP A 43 -14.98 9.80 8.97
C ASP A 43 -14.58 10.92 9.93
N ALA A 44 -13.27 11.21 10.06
CA ALA A 44 -12.77 12.33 10.84
C ALA A 44 -13.37 13.68 10.37
N GLU A 45 -13.55 14.60 11.30
CA GLU A 45 -14.12 15.92 11.01
C GLU A 45 -13.31 16.64 9.91
N CYS A 46 -14.01 17.06 8.85
CA CYS A 46 -13.44 17.74 7.69
C CYS A 46 -13.66 19.25 7.81
N HIS A 47 -12.66 19.99 8.25
CA HIS A 47 -12.76 21.43 8.39
C HIS A 47 -12.66 22.22 7.07
N LEU A 48 -11.98 21.64 6.08
CA LEU A 48 -11.81 22.25 4.74
C LEU A 48 -12.02 21.17 3.67
N ALA A 49 -13.22 21.11 3.14
CA ALA A 49 -13.57 20.13 2.10
C ALA A 49 -12.91 20.41 0.74
N PRO A 50 -12.64 19.37 -0.06
CA PRO A 50 -12.78 17.95 0.28
C PRO A 50 -11.66 17.41 1.15
N CYS A 51 -11.98 16.45 2.02
CA CYS A 51 -10.99 15.81 2.87
C CYS A 51 -10.80 14.33 2.51
N SER A 52 -9.64 13.79 2.85
CA SER A 52 -9.31 12.39 2.73
C SER A 52 -8.93 11.81 4.10
N PHE A 53 -7.66 11.54 4.32
CA PHE A 53 -7.17 10.87 5.53
C PHE A 53 -7.31 11.76 6.77
N ALA A 54 -7.89 11.23 7.85
CA ALA A 54 -7.99 11.89 9.16
C ALA A 54 -8.44 13.37 9.08
N GLY A 55 -9.40 13.69 8.23
CA GLY A 55 -9.93 15.05 8.04
C GLY A 55 -9.00 16.02 7.31
N HIS A 56 -7.85 15.57 6.80
CA HIS A 56 -6.93 16.43 6.05
C HIS A 56 -7.47 16.75 4.66
N TYR A 57 -7.33 18.02 4.27
CA TYR A 57 -7.70 18.48 2.94
C TYR A 57 -6.94 17.71 1.85
N GLN A 58 -7.67 17.20 0.87
CA GLN A 58 -7.12 16.59 -0.33
C GLN A 58 -8.08 16.80 -1.49
N PRO A 59 -7.61 17.35 -2.63
CA PRO A 59 -8.43 17.44 -3.84
C PRO A 59 -8.92 16.03 -4.24
N SER A 60 -10.12 15.95 -4.80
CA SER A 60 -10.64 14.69 -5.34
C SER A 60 -9.68 14.15 -6.39
N MET A 61 -9.03 13.04 -6.09
CA MET A 61 -8.06 12.43 -7.01
C MET A 61 -8.75 11.86 -8.24
N SER A 62 -9.98 11.36 -8.10
CA SER A 62 -10.78 10.87 -9.22
C SER A 62 -11.11 11.96 -10.22
N ALA A 63 -11.41 13.18 -9.74
CA ALA A 63 -11.66 14.33 -10.61
C ALA A 63 -10.37 14.95 -11.17
N THR A 64 -9.36 15.13 -10.32
CA THR A 64 -8.09 15.77 -10.67
C THR A 64 -7.25 14.94 -11.64
N LEU A 65 -7.26 13.62 -11.45
CA LEU A 65 -6.46 12.66 -12.23
C LEU A 65 -7.30 11.89 -13.25
N LYS A 66 -8.46 12.39 -13.64
CA LYS A 66 -9.42 11.69 -14.50
C LYS A 66 -8.76 11.04 -15.71
N ASP A 67 -7.91 11.79 -16.42
CA ASP A 67 -7.26 11.37 -17.66
C ASP A 67 -5.74 11.14 -17.49
N ALA A 68 -5.22 11.29 -16.28
CA ALA A 68 -3.79 11.12 -16.02
C ALA A 68 -3.43 9.63 -15.85
N SER A 69 -2.25 9.24 -16.32
CA SER A 69 -1.69 7.91 -16.02
C SER A 69 -1.24 7.85 -14.56
N ILE A 70 -1.59 6.76 -13.88
CA ILE A 70 -1.12 6.50 -12.52
C ILE A 70 0.04 5.51 -12.58
N ILE A 71 1.18 5.93 -12.06
CA ILE A 71 2.37 5.08 -11.96
C ILE A 71 2.61 4.77 -10.48
N ALA A 72 2.63 3.48 -10.16
CA ALA A 72 2.96 2.97 -8.83
C ALA A 72 4.42 2.49 -8.83
N LEU A 73 5.19 2.97 -7.87
CA LEU A 73 6.64 2.73 -7.78
C LEU A 73 7.06 2.29 -6.38
N SER A 74 8.35 2.01 -6.18
CA SER A 74 8.93 1.63 -4.87
C SER A 74 8.18 0.47 -4.21
N TYR A 75 7.61 0.68 -3.03
CA TYR A 75 6.90 -0.33 -2.26
C TYR A 75 5.79 -1.04 -3.05
N PHE A 76 5.01 -0.31 -3.87
CA PHE A 76 4.00 -0.93 -4.74
C PHE A 76 4.63 -1.88 -5.75
N TYR A 77 5.71 -1.45 -6.40
CA TYR A 77 6.43 -2.29 -7.36
C TYR A 77 6.98 -3.54 -6.67
N ASP A 78 7.69 -3.36 -5.57
CA ASP A 78 8.37 -4.46 -4.86
C ASP A 78 7.40 -5.52 -4.33
N ARG A 79 6.15 -5.13 -4.03
CA ARG A 79 5.13 -6.05 -3.51
C ARG A 79 4.25 -6.68 -4.58
N ILE A 80 4.02 -6.02 -5.69
CA ILE A 80 3.08 -6.51 -6.71
C ILE A 80 3.81 -7.25 -7.84
N ALA A 81 4.95 -6.74 -8.30
CA ALA A 81 5.67 -7.33 -9.43
C ALA A 81 6.00 -8.83 -9.26
N PRO A 82 6.39 -9.33 -8.06
CA PRO A 82 6.67 -10.76 -7.87
C PRO A 82 5.44 -11.66 -7.95
N LEU A 83 4.22 -11.13 -7.95
CA LEU A 83 2.97 -11.89 -7.83
C LEU A 83 2.19 -12.05 -9.14
N ASP A 84 2.86 -11.87 -10.28
CA ASP A 84 2.35 -12.14 -11.63
C ASP A 84 1.09 -11.32 -12.01
N LEU A 85 0.86 -10.15 -11.41
CA LEU A 85 -0.28 -9.29 -11.77
C LEU A 85 -0.07 -8.56 -13.10
N GLY A 86 1.19 -8.50 -13.57
CA GLY A 86 1.60 -7.76 -14.76
C GLY A 86 1.93 -6.29 -14.46
N ASP A 87 2.53 -5.63 -15.45
CA ASP A 87 3.01 -4.25 -15.28
C ASP A 87 1.88 -3.21 -15.32
N THR A 88 0.72 -3.56 -15.87
CA THR A 88 -0.46 -2.68 -15.90
C THR A 88 -1.71 -3.49 -15.59
N PHE A 89 -2.46 -3.07 -14.60
CA PHE A 89 -3.65 -3.76 -14.10
C PHE A 89 -4.72 -2.75 -13.68
N ALA A 90 -5.96 -3.20 -13.55
CA ALA A 90 -7.02 -2.42 -12.92
C ALA A 90 -6.95 -2.57 -11.39
N LEU A 91 -7.33 -1.53 -10.65
CA LEU A 91 -7.32 -1.56 -9.19
C LEU A 91 -8.10 -2.76 -8.62
N GLY A 92 -9.22 -3.14 -9.25
CA GLY A 92 -9.99 -4.33 -8.88
C GLY A 92 -9.25 -5.66 -9.11
N ASP A 93 -8.20 -5.69 -9.94
CA ASP A 93 -7.37 -6.88 -10.09
C ASP A 93 -6.39 -7.02 -8.92
N LEU A 94 -5.93 -5.90 -8.35
CA LEU A 94 -5.18 -5.89 -7.09
C LEU A 94 -6.04 -6.38 -5.92
N GLU A 95 -7.32 -6.01 -5.87
CA GLU A 95 -8.28 -6.52 -4.89
C GLU A 95 -8.41 -8.05 -4.97
N LYS A 96 -8.63 -8.59 -6.18
CA LYS A 96 -8.71 -10.04 -6.40
C LYS A 96 -7.42 -10.76 -6.00
N LEU A 97 -6.26 -10.17 -6.31
CA LEU A 97 -4.95 -10.69 -5.89
C LEU A 97 -4.84 -10.70 -4.37
N ALA A 98 -5.21 -9.61 -3.70
CA ALA A 98 -5.18 -9.52 -2.25
C ALA A 98 -6.08 -10.59 -1.59
N HIS A 99 -7.31 -10.81 -2.09
CA HIS A 99 -8.17 -11.88 -1.62
C HIS A 99 -7.55 -13.28 -1.77
N ARG A 100 -6.90 -13.55 -2.91
CA ARG A 100 -6.21 -14.82 -3.14
C ARG A 100 -5.04 -15.02 -2.17
N VAL A 101 -4.24 -14.00 -1.96
CA VAL A 101 -3.08 -14.04 -1.06
C VAL A 101 -3.50 -14.14 0.41
N CYS A 102 -4.62 -13.50 0.78
CA CYS A 102 -5.19 -13.59 2.12
C CYS A 102 -5.89 -14.91 2.44
N SER A 103 -6.06 -15.77 1.44
CA SER A 103 -6.59 -17.14 1.64
C SER A 103 -5.56 -18.01 2.38
N PRO A 104 -6.01 -19.11 3.02
CA PRO A 104 -5.08 -19.99 3.72
C PRO A 104 -3.92 -20.46 2.83
N PRO A 105 -2.66 -20.46 3.28
CA PRO A 105 -1.49 -20.84 2.48
C PRO A 105 -1.61 -22.23 1.82
N SER A 106 -2.34 -23.15 2.45
CA SER A 106 -2.61 -24.48 1.90
C SER A 106 -3.42 -24.47 0.59
N THR A 107 -4.07 -23.36 0.25
CA THR A 107 -4.87 -23.22 -0.96
C THR A 107 -4.11 -22.55 -2.12
N TRP A 108 -2.96 -21.95 -1.84
CA TRP A 108 -2.22 -21.17 -2.85
C TRP A 108 -1.77 -21.99 -4.07
N GLU A 109 -1.38 -23.26 -3.85
CA GLU A 109 -0.98 -24.16 -4.96
C GLU A 109 -2.11 -24.39 -5.98
N SER A 110 -3.36 -24.33 -5.53
CA SER A 110 -4.53 -24.48 -6.39
C SER A 110 -4.97 -23.17 -7.07
N MET A 111 -4.36 -22.03 -6.70
CA MET A 111 -4.78 -20.68 -7.12
C MET A 111 -3.99 -20.12 -8.32
N ALA A 112 -3.32 -20.95 -9.10
CA ALA A 112 -2.59 -20.55 -10.30
C ALA A 112 -1.55 -19.42 -10.07
N PHE A 113 -0.82 -19.47 -8.95
CA PHE A 113 0.40 -18.69 -8.76
C PHE A 113 1.57 -19.38 -9.45
N SER A 114 2.51 -18.60 -10.00
CA SER A 114 3.78 -19.17 -10.49
C SER A 114 4.62 -19.74 -9.34
N PRO A 115 5.56 -20.66 -9.62
CA PRO A 115 6.47 -21.17 -8.59
C PRO A 115 7.29 -20.08 -7.90
N SER A 116 7.63 -18.99 -8.62
CA SER A 116 8.33 -17.83 -8.08
C SER A 116 7.44 -17.04 -7.11
N ALA A 117 6.18 -16.80 -7.48
CA ALA A 117 5.21 -16.13 -6.63
C ALA A 117 4.91 -16.92 -5.37
N LEU A 118 4.75 -18.25 -5.47
CA LEU A 118 4.56 -19.12 -4.31
C LEU A 118 5.74 -19.04 -3.34
N LYS A 119 6.97 -19.07 -3.87
CA LYS A 119 8.18 -18.94 -3.04
C LYS A 119 8.22 -17.59 -2.33
N GLU A 120 7.87 -16.52 -3.03
CA GLU A 120 7.83 -15.17 -2.43
C GLU A 120 6.78 -15.09 -1.32
N LEU A 121 5.57 -15.58 -1.55
CA LEU A 121 4.51 -15.61 -0.54
C LEU A 121 4.86 -16.43 0.70
N GLN A 122 5.58 -17.53 0.54
CA GLN A 122 6.04 -18.38 1.65
C GLN A 122 7.10 -17.69 2.51
N THR A 123 7.93 -16.82 1.92
CA THR A 123 8.98 -16.09 2.62
C THR A 123 8.51 -14.83 3.33
N ARG A 124 7.36 -14.30 2.93
CA ARG A 124 6.83 -13.03 3.42
C ARG A 124 5.36 -13.14 3.82
N PRO A 125 5.06 -13.54 5.05
CA PRO A 125 3.68 -13.74 5.50
C PRO A 125 2.88 -12.44 5.62
N GLU A 126 3.52 -11.27 5.55
CA GLU A 126 2.88 -9.95 5.57
C GLU A 126 2.14 -9.57 4.29
N TYR A 127 2.30 -10.31 3.19
CA TYR A 127 1.70 -9.97 1.89
C TYR A 127 0.19 -9.74 1.91
N CYS A 128 -0.54 -10.48 2.74
CA CYS A 128 -1.98 -10.25 2.88
C CYS A 128 -2.27 -8.83 3.37
N LEU A 129 -1.58 -8.37 4.41
CA LEU A 129 -1.73 -7.01 4.93
C LEU A 129 -1.24 -5.97 3.91
N ASP A 130 -0.07 -6.21 3.30
CA ASP A 130 0.54 -5.28 2.34
C ASP A 130 -0.39 -5.00 1.16
N LEU A 131 -0.90 -6.05 0.50
CA LEU A 131 -1.77 -5.90 -0.67
C LEU A 131 -3.12 -5.30 -0.30
N THR A 132 -3.68 -5.69 0.86
CA THR A 132 -4.93 -5.11 1.36
C THR A 132 -4.74 -3.64 1.67
N PHE A 133 -3.63 -3.25 2.31
CA PHE A 133 -3.30 -1.85 2.56
C PHE A 133 -3.20 -1.05 1.26
N MET A 134 -2.45 -1.56 0.28
CA MET A 134 -2.31 -0.90 -1.02
C MET A 134 -3.65 -0.69 -1.72
N HIS A 135 -4.48 -1.73 -1.78
CA HIS A 135 -5.80 -1.63 -2.38
C HIS A 135 -6.68 -0.63 -1.63
N THR A 136 -6.78 -0.74 -0.31
CA THR A 136 -7.64 0.11 0.52
C THR A 136 -7.18 1.58 0.48
N LEU A 137 -5.87 1.83 0.51
CA LEU A 137 -5.30 3.17 0.36
C LEU A 137 -5.72 3.82 -0.96
N LEU A 138 -5.61 3.09 -2.06
CA LEU A 138 -5.97 3.61 -3.38
C LEU A 138 -7.49 3.74 -3.56
N ARG A 139 -8.24 2.74 -3.10
CA ARG A 139 -9.70 2.67 -3.27
C ARG A 139 -10.45 3.63 -2.36
N LEU A 140 -10.17 3.62 -1.07
CA LEU A 140 -10.86 4.43 -0.07
C LEU A 140 -10.09 5.72 0.23
N GLY A 141 -8.79 5.65 0.37
CA GLY A 141 -7.96 6.81 0.67
C GLY A 141 -7.97 7.83 -0.46
N TYR A 142 -7.59 7.40 -1.65
CA TYR A 142 -7.54 8.25 -2.85
C TYR A 142 -8.82 8.20 -3.69
N GLU A 143 -9.81 7.42 -3.31
CA GLU A 143 -11.13 7.33 -3.97
C GLU A 143 -11.05 6.92 -5.45
N LEU A 144 -10.05 6.15 -5.82
CA LEU A 144 -9.91 5.64 -7.17
C LEU A 144 -10.93 4.52 -7.44
N ASP A 145 -11.51 4.51 -8.63
CA ASP A 145 -12.43 3.44 -9.06
C ASP A 145 -11.70 2.13 -9.33
N ASN A 146 -12.37 0.99 -9.09
CA ASN A 146 -11.81 -0.34 -9.33
C ASN A 146 -11.44 -0.60 -10.80
N SER A 147 -12.03 0.12 -11.74
CA SER A 147 -11.65 0.09 -13.15
C SER A 147 -10.39 0.89 -13.48
N ARG A 148 -9.91 1.71 -12.54
CA ARG A 148 -8.75 2.57 -12.75
C ARG A 148 -7.50 1.76 -13.02
N LYS A 149 -6.85 2.03 -14.14
CA LYS A 149 -5.59 1.40 -14.51
C LYS A 149 -4.42 2.02 -13.77
N ILE A 150 -3.54 1.16 -13.30
CA ILE A 150 -2.30 1.49 -12.59
C ILE A 150 -1.17 0.79 -13.30
N THR A 151 -0.08 1.48 -13.54
CA THR A 151 1.14 0.93 -14.15
C THR A 151 2.24 0.86 -13.10
N LEU A 152 2.84 -0.31 -12.93
CA LEU A 152 4.04 -0.49 -12.10
C LEU A 152 5.26 -0.01 -12.87
N ALA A 153 6.14 0.73 -12.21
CA ALA A 153 7.40 1.10 -12.79
C ALA A 153 8.51 1.15 -11.73
N LYS A 154 9.66 0.60 -12.05
CA LYS A 154 10.90 0.79 -11.30
C LYS A 154 11.76 1.88 -11.94
N LYS A 155 11.62 2.05 -13.25
CA LYS A 155 12.34 3.03 -14.05
C LYS A 155 11.41 3.68 -15.06
N ILE A 156 11.66 4.95 -15.37
CA ILE A 156 11.08 5.62 -16.54
C ILE A 156 12.24 5.92 -17.50
N GLY A 157 12.21 5.32 -18.68
CA GLY A 157 13.36 5.30 -19.57
C GLY A 157 14.55 4.60 -18.87
N ASN A 158 15.69 5.28 -18.79
CA ASN A 158 16.89 4.76 -18.13
C ASN A 158 17.07 5.26 -16.69
N PHE A 159 16.12 6.05 -16.16
CA PHE A 159 16.22 6.68 -14.85
C PHE A 159 15.44 5.87 -13.81
N GLU A 160 16.11 5.55 -12.71
CA GLU A 160 15.46 4.96 -11.54
C GLU A 160 14.57 6.00 -10.86
N LEU A 161 13.35 5.59 -10.49
CA LEU A 161 12.38 6.48 -9.87
C LEU A 161 12.66 6.57 -8.37
N GLY A 162 13.02 7.77 -7.92
CA GLY A 162 13.22 8.07 -6.51
C GLY A 162 12.74 9.48 -6.19
N TRP A 163 11.94 9.62 -5.13
CA TRP A 163 11.44 10.92 -4.69
C TRP A 163 12.58 11.86 -4.24
N ALA A 164 13.67 11.31 -3.70
CA ALA A 164 14.80 12.08 -3.18
C ALA A 164 15.44 12.95 -4.25
N LEU A 165 15.73 12.39 -5.44
CA LEU A 165 16.28 13.14 -6.56
C LEU A 165 15.35 14.27 -7.01
N GLY A 166 14.03 14.01 -7.09
CA GLY A 166 13.05 15.03 -7.45
C GLY A 166 12.97 16.15 -6.41
N ALA A 167 13.03 15.80 -5.13
CA ALA A 167 13.05 16.76 -4.04
C ALA A 167 14.30 17.64 -4.06
N GLU A 168 15.49 17.06 -4.29
CA GLU A 168 16.73 17.82 -4.44
C GLU A 168 16.68 18.80 -5.62
N LEU A 169 16.22 18.34 -6.78
CA LEU A 169 16.08 19.21 -7.95
C LEU A 169 15.10 20.36 -7.69
N ALA A 170 13.99 20.09 -6.98
CA ALA A 170 13.03 21.13 -6.61
C ALA A 170 13.66 22.17 -5.66
N VAL A 171 14.42 21.72 -4.66
CA VAL A 171 15.14 22.61 -3.72
C VAL A 171 16.17 23.46 -4.47
N LEU A 172 16.99 22.84 -5.34
CA LEU A 172 17.99 23.55 -6.13
C LEU A 172 17.37 24.57 -7.10
N SER A 173 16.23 24.25 -7.69
CA SER A 173 15.53 25.15 -8.62
C SER A 173 14.90 26.37 -7.93
N GLN A 174 14.62 26.28 -6.63
CA GLN A 174 14.09 27.39 -5.83
C GLN A 174 15.15 28.34 -5.31
N GLY A 175 16.44 28.10 -5.61
CA GLY A 175 17.56 28.93 -5.17
C GLY A 175 17.79 28.79 -3.66
N VAL A 176 18.60 27.84 -3.24
CA VAL A 176 19.01 27.71 -1.85
C VAL A 176 19.94 28.88 -1.52
N HIS A 177 19.42 29.89 -0.82
CA HIS A 177 20.25 30.87 -0.17
C HIS A 177 20.70 30.31 1.17
N CYS A 178 21.91 29.79 1.24
CA CYS A 178 22.56 29.54 2.52
C CYS A 178 22.77 30.89 3.23
N LYS A 179 22.11 31.04 4.39
CA LYS A 179 22.39 32.13 5.33
C LYS A 179 23.53 31.73 6.24
#